data_21088187f487ee06dd25dcbd326312dc
#
_entry.id   21088187f487ee06dd25dcbd326312dc
#
_cell.length_a   1.000
_cell.length_b   1.000
_cell.length_c   1.000
_cell.angle_alpha   90.00
_cell.angle_beta   90.00
_cell.angle_gamma   90.00
#
_symmetry.space_group_name_H-M   'P 1'
#
loop_
_entity.id
_entity.type
_entity.pdbx_description
1 polymer ?
#
loop_
_entity_poly.entity_id
_entity_poly.type
_entity_poly.pdbx_seq_one_letter_code
_entity_poly.pdbx_strand_id
1 'polypeptide(L)'
;ALGIIRTPDDPIISFSDDPLRMLRVCRFISTHGFSPDNDTYVAIRDNVERIKIVSVERIRDEISKLLVGKNPSLGLRTFVESGLSSYILPELNELKIEVDPNHHHKDVYEHTLTVVDNVTPTLIRRLGALFHDIAKPNTKGIENGKVHFRHHEVVGAKMTKKILQKLKYDKK
;
A
#
# COMPACT_ATOMS: atom_id res chain seq x y z
N ALA A 1 -9.02 -22.33 -12.70
CA ALA A 1 -8.72 -22.54 -11.28
C ALA A 1 -8.22 -21.22 -10.69
N LEU A 2 -8.83 -20.75 -9.60
CA LEU A 2 -8.32 -19.61 -8.84
C LEU A 2 -6.97 -20.03 -8.25
N GLY A 3 -5.90 -19.30 -8.55
CA GLY A 3 -4.59 -19.57 -7.99
C GLY A 3 -4.58 -19.27 -6.49
N ILE A 4 -4.06 -20.19 -5.69
CA ILE A 4 -3.94 -20.06 -4.25
C ILE A 4 -2.46 -19.89 -3.90
N ILE A 5 -2.16 -18.93 -3.05
CA ILE A 5 -0.83 -18.70 -2.50
C ILE A 5 -0.73 -19.47 -1.18
N ARG A 6 0.27 -20.34 -1.11
CA ARG A 6 0.65 -21.07 0.11
C ARG A 6 2.15 -21.00 0.29
N THR A 7 2.60 -21.04 1.52
CA THR A 7 4.01 -21.28 1.82
C THR A 7 4.34 -22.77 1.60
N PRO A 8 5.58 -23.12 1.21
CA PRO A 8 5.98 -24.53 1.06
C PRO A 8 5.87 -25.31 2.37
N ASP A 9 6.19 -24.64 3.48
CA ASP A 9 6.16 -25.15 4.84
C ASP A 9 5.09 -24.41 5.65
N ASP A 10 5.03 -24.70 6.96
CA ASP A 10 4.20 -23.95 7.88
C ASP A 10 4.43 -22.43 7.71
N PRO A 11 3.37 -21.64 7.49
CA PRO A 11 3.51 -20.21 7.22
C PRO A 11 4.16 -19.43 8.36
N ILE A 12 3.97 -19.83 9.62
CA ILE A 12 4.61 -19.19 10.79
C ILE A 12 6.11 -19.39 10.72
N ILE A 13 6.58 -20.60 10.45
CA ILE A 13 8.00 -20.93 10.28
C ILE A 13 8.56 -20.15 9.09
N SER A 14 7.87 -20.21 7.96
CA SER A 14 8.29 -19.54 6.73
C SER A 14 8.48 -18.02 6.89
N PHE A 15 7.56 -17.35 7.58
CA PHE A 15 7.65 -15.89 7.83
C PHE A 15 8.61 -15.54 8.96
N SER A 16 8.89 -16.49 9.86
CA SER A 16 9.91 -16.35 10.87
C SER A 16 11.32 -16.37 10.27
N ASP A 17 11.55 -17.25 9.29
CA ASP A 17 12.83 -17.38 8.58
C ASP A 17 13.13 -16.17 7.68
N ASP A 18 12.16 -15.74 6.87
CA ASP A 18 12.29 -14.57 6.01
C ASP A 18 10.99 -13.75 6.01
N PRO A 19 10.88 -12.73 6.88
CA PRO A 19 9.68 -11.90 6.96
C PRO A 19 9.30 -11.17 5.67
N LEU A 20 10.24 -10.97 4.73
CA LEU A 20 9.92 -10.40 3.42
C LEU A 20 8.92 -11.25 2.64
N ARG A 21 8.83 -12.54 2.93
CA ARG A 21 7.84 -13.42 2.30
C ARG A 21 6.41 -12.94 2.51
N MET A 22 6.11 -12.28 3.62
CA MET A 22 4.79 -11.65 3.84
C MET A 22 4.49 -10.59 2.77
N LEU A 23 5.45 -9.73 2.46
CA LEU A 23 5.29 -8.71 1.41
C LEU A 23 5.26 -9.33 0.01
N ARG A 24 5.96 -10.45 -0.20
CA ARG A 24 5.89 -11.23 -1.45
C ARG A 24 4.48 -11.78 -1.71
N VAL A 25 3.73 -12.17 -0.69
CA VAL A 25 2.31 -12.56 -0.84
C VAL A 25 1.53 -11.40 -1.48
N CYS A 26 1.65 -10.18 -0.95
CA CYS A 26 0.99 -9.01 -1.54
C CYS A 26 1.40 -8.77 -2.99
N ARG A 27 2.69 -8.95 -3.31
CA ARG A 27 3.18 -8.87 -4.69
C ARG A 27 2.58 -9.94 -5.58
N PHE A 28 2.52 -11.20 -5.14
CA PHE A 28 1.95 -12.29 -5.96
C PHE A 28 0.46 -12.09 -6.21
N ILE A 29 -0.29 -11.55 -5.25
CA ILE A 29 -1.67 -11.11 -5.45
C ILE A 29 -1.73 -10.09 -6.59
N SER A 30 -0.90 -9.07 -6.53
CA SER A 30 -0.85 -8.03 -7.56
C SER A 30 -0.45 -8.57 -8.94
N THR A 31 0.57 -9.41 -9.01
CA THR A 31 1.13 -9.87 -10.30
C THR A 31 0.32 -10.96 -10.96
N HIS A 32 -0.31 -11.86 -10.20
CA HIS A 32 -0.98 -13.05 -10.70
C HIS A 32 -2.50 -13.07 -10.43
N GLY A 33 -3.02 -12.21 -9.56
CA GLY A 33 -4.43 -12.25 -9.14
C GLY A 33 -4.77 -13.45 -8.25
N PHE A 34 -3.76 -14.06 -7.61
CA PHE A 34 -3.95 -15.17 -6.70
C PHE A 34 -4.42 -14.68 -5.33
N SER A 35 -5.01 -15.57 -4.54
CA SER A 35 -5.41 -15.25 -3.16
C SER A 35 -4.63 -16.12 -2.17
N PRO A 36 -4.21 -15.57 -1.02
CA PRO A 36 -3.62 -16.39 0.02
C PRO A 36 -4.69 -17.32 0.62
N ASP A 37 -4.31 -18.51 1.03
CA ASP A 37 -5.18 -19.29 1.89
C ASP A 37 -5.29 -18.68 3.29
N ASN A 38 -6.26 -19.14 4.08
CA ASN A 38 -6.55 -18.55 5.38
C ASN A 38 -5.36 -18.63 6.34
N ASP A 39 -4.66 -19.76 6.37
CA ASP A 39 -3.53 -19.96 7.28
C ASP A 39 -2.36 -19.03 6.94
N THR A 40 -2.07 -18.87 5.65
CA THR A 40 -1.06 -17.90 5.18
C THR A 40 -1.46 -16.46 5.57
N TYR A 41 -2.74 -16.08 5.39
CA TYR A 41 -3.19 -14.73 5.72
C TYR A 41 -3.15 -14.44 7.23
N VAL A 42 -3.61 -15.37 8.06
CA VAL A 42 -3.55 -15.25 9.54
C VAL A 42 -2.09 -15.15 9.99
N ALA A 43 -1.21 -16.01 9.47
CA ALA A 43 0.20 -15.99 9.82
C ALA A 43 0.91 -14.67 9.44
N ILE A 44 0.50 -13.99 8.34
CA ILE A 44 1.00 -12.64 8.05
C ILE A 44 0.64 -11.69 9.18
N ARG A 45 -0.62 -11.64 9.59
CA ARG A 45 -1.09 -10.72 10.65
C ARG A 45 -0.38 -10.96 11.98
N ASP A 46 -0.16 -12.23 12.33
CA ASP A 46 0.46 -12.61 13.60
C ASP A 46 1.98 -12.33 13.62
N ASN A 47 2.62 -12.26 12.45
CA ASN A 47 4.06 -12.05 12.31
C ASN A 47 4.45 -10.68 11.72
N VAL A 48 3.49 -9.81 11.47
CA VAL A 48 3.67 -8.54 10.73
C VAL A 48 4.79 -7.66 11.29
N GLU A 49 4.97 -7.63 12.61
CA GLU A 49 5.99 -6.83 13.27
C GLU A 49 7.42 -7.21 12.86
N ARG A 50 7.64 -8.48 12.49
CA ARG A 50 8.95 -8.98 12.07
C ARG A 50 9.46 -8.34 10.79
N ILE A 51 8.60 -7.67 10.03
CA ILE A 51 9.02 -6.93 8.82
C ILE A 51 10.08 -5.86 9.12
N LYS A 52 10.15 -5.38 10.38
CA LYS A 52 11.13 -4.38 10.82
C LYS A 52 12.59 -4.83 10.68
N ILE A 53 12.88 -6.13 10.69
CA ILE A 53 14.24 -6.66 10.54
C ILE A 53 14.71 -6.73 9.08
N VAL A 54 13.79 -6.56 8.13
CA VAL A 54 14.12 -6.62 6.71
C VAL A 54 14.72 -5.30 6.25
N SER A 55 15.75 -5.34 5.43
CA SER A 55 16.35 -4.12 4.88
C SER A 55 15.37 -3.34 3.99
N VAL A 56 15.47 -2.02 4.07
CA VAL A 56 14.58 -1.11 3.35
C VAL A 56 14.66 -1.31 1.83
N GLU A 57 15.84 -1.64 1.31
CA GLU A 57 16.05 -1.91 -0.11
C GLU A 57 15.26 -3.13 -0.59
N ARG A 58 15.26 -4.21 0.19
CA ARG A 58 14.45 -5.41 -0.12
C ARG A 58 12.96 -5.10 -0.08
N ILE A 59 12.50 -4.33 0.90
CA ILE A 59 11.11 -3.86 1.01
C ILE A 59 10.75 -3.01 -0.21
N ARG A 60 11.57 -2.00 -0.56
CA ARG A 60 11.37 -1.15 -1.74
C ARG A 60 11.21 -1.96 -3.01
N ASP A 61 12.06 -2.95 -3.22
CA ASP A 61 12.06 -3.76 -4.42
C ASP A 61 10.78 -4.60 -4.56
N GLU A 62 10.26 -5.14 -3.45
CA GLU A 62 8.99 -5.88 -3.45
C GLU A 62 7.77 -4.93 -3.66
N ILE A 63 7.78 -3.73 -3.04
CA ILE A 63 6.75 -2.71 -3.28
C ILE A 63 6.76 -2.27 -4.75
N SER A 64 7.93 -2.04 -5.32
CA SER A 64 8.08 -1.65 -6.74
C SER A 64 7.47 -2.70 -7.67
N LYS A 65 7.74 -3.99 -7.42
CA LYS A 65 7.17 -5.11 -8.19
C LYS A 65 5.66 -5.25 -7.98
N LEU A 66 5.17 -5.01 -6.76
CA LEU A 66 3.74 -4.98 -6.46
C LEU A 66 3.04 -3.91 -7.29
N LEU A 67 3.58 -2.69 -7.28
CA LEU A 67 2.98 -1.54 -7.96
C LEU A 67 2.88 -1.73 -9.49
N VAL A 68 3.87 -2.35 -10.12
CA VAL A 68 3.85 -2.59 -11.58
C VAL A 68 3.12 -3.87 -11.98
N GLY A 69 2.53 -4.59 -11.04
CA GLY A 69 1.71 -5.77 -11.30
C GLY A 69 0.43 -5.47 -12.09
N LYS A 70 -0.27 -6.52 -12.47
CA LYS A 70 -1.53 -6.40 -13.24
C LYS A 70 -2.70 -5.89 -12.39
N ASN A 71 -2.71 -6.23 -11.10
CA ASN A 71 -3.79 -5.94 -10.16
C ASN A 71 -3.23 -5.29 -8.88
N PRO A 72 -2.56 -4.11 -8.97
CA PRO A 72 -1.87 -3.52 -7.82
C PRO A 72 -2.82 -3.17 -6.67
N SER A 73 -4.07 -2.78 -6.95
CA SER A 73 -5.07 -2.50 -5.91
C SER A 73 -5.34 -3.71 -5.02
N LEU A 74 -5.39 -4.92 -5.58
CA LEU A 74 -5.58 -6.14 -4.78
C LEU A 74 -4.39 -6.39 -3.84
N GLY A 75 -3.17 -6.24 -4.35
CA GLY A 75 -1.96 -6.35 -3.54
C GLY A 75 -1.88 -5.28 -2.45
N LEU A 76 -2.24 -4.03 -2.77
CA LEU A 76 -2.27 -2.92 -1.82
C LEU A 76 -3.34 -3.11 -0.74
N ARG A 77 -4.51 -3.66 -1.07
CA ARG A 77 -5.54 -4.00 -0.07
C ARG A 77 -4.99 -4.99 0.96
N THR A 78 -4.42 -6.10 0.49
CA THR A 78 -3.83 -7.09 1.39
C THR A 78 -2.67 -6.48 2.21
N PHE A 79 -1.86 -5.62 1.62
CA PHE A 79 -0.79 -4.89 2.30
C PHE A 79 -1.31 -4.02 3.46
N VAL A 80 -2.45 -3.35 3.27
CA VAL A 80 -3.09 -2.52 4.32
C VAL A 80 -3.83 -3.38 5.33
N GLU A 81 -4.65 -4.32 4.89
CA GLU A 81 -5.50 -5.14 5.75
C GLU A 81 -4.72 -6.12 6.63
N SER A 82 -3.58 -6.60 6.16
CA SER A 82 -2.67 -7.45 6.95
C SER A 82 -1.89 -6.70 8.03
N GLY A 83 -1.87 -5.36 7.98
CA GLY A 83 -1.10 -4.52 8.91
C GLY A 83 0.34 -4.21 8.47
N LEU A 84 0.83 -4.79 7.36
CA LEU A 84 2.18 -4.53 6.84
C LEU A 84 2.42 -3.05 6.55
N SER A 85 1.41 -2.34 6.04
CA SER A 85 1.49 -0.91 5.74
C SER A 85 1.81 -0.06 6.96
N SER A 86 1.34 -0.43 8.15
CA SER A 86 1.59 0.32 9.39
C SER A 86 3.07 0.41 9.74
N TYR A 87 3.87 -0.55 9.32
CA TYR A 87 5.32 -0.58 9.55
C TYR A 87 6.13 0.02 8.39
N ILE A 88 5.60 0.02 7.19
CA ILE A 88 6.33 0.38 5.96
C ILE A 88 5.88 1.74 5.41
N LEU A 89 4.57 1.94 5.29
CA LEU A 89 3.93 3.11 4.68
C LEU A 89 2.63 3.46 5.42
N PRO A 90 2.72 3.91 6.69
CA PRO A 90 1.55 4.19 7.53
C PRO A 90 0.63 5.26 6.94
N GLU A 91 1.17 6.18 6.15
CA GLU A 91 0.42 7.26 5.51
C GLU A 91 -0.70 6.71 4.60
N LEU A 92 -0.54 5.50 4.06
CA LEU A 92 -1.56 4.85 3.24
C LEU A 92 -2.81 4.48 4.05
N ASN A 93 -2.64 4.13 5.33
CA ASN A 93 -3.76 3.83 6.22
C ASN A 93 -4.60 5.08 6.54
N GLU A 94 -3.94 6.25 6.59
CA GLU A 94 -4.59 7.52 6.89
C GLU A 94 -5.53 7.98 5.76
N LEU A 95 -5.39 7.43 4.54
CA LEU A 95 -6.28 7.73 3.41
C LEU A 95 -7.70 7.21 3.58
N LYS A 96 -7.97 6.33 4.56
CA LYS A 96 -9.30 5.83 4.90
C LYS A 96 -10.11 6.90 5.63
N ILE A 97 -10.35 8.02 4.95
CA ILE A 97 -11.16 9.13 5.45
C ILE A 97 -12.37 9.36 4.55
N GLU A 98 -13.53 9.59 5.14
CA GLU A 98 -14.69 10.06 4.41
C GLU A 98 -14.49 11.51 3.95
N VAL A 99 -14.71 11.75 2.65
CA VAL A 99 -14.52 13.08 2.07
C VAL A 99 -15.68 14.01 2.45
N ASP A 100 -16.92 13.51 2.38
CA ASP A 100 -18.13 14.25 2.74
C ASP A 100 -19.27 13.26 3.05
N PRO A 101 -19.86 13.28 4.26
CA PRO A 101 -20.95 12.39 4.63
C PRO A 101 -22.24 12.61 3.81
N ASN A 102 -22.40 13.76 3.14
CA ASN A 102 -23.59 14.10 2.34
C ASN A 102 -23.41 13.82 0.85
N HIS A 103 -22.21 13.54 0.38
CA HIS A 103 -21.93 13.18 -1.00
C HIS A 103 -21.31 11.78 -1.00
N HIS A 104 -21.89 10.86 -1.78
CA HIS A 104 -21.46 9.47 -1.95
C HIS A 104 -20.06 9.38 -2.64
N HIS A 105 -19.11 10.22 -2.20
CA HIS A 105 -17.74 10.17 -2.68
C HIS A 105 -17.01 9.05 -1.95
N LYS A 106 -16.45 8.19 -2.77
CA LYS A 106 -15.56 7.11 -2.35
C LYS A 106 -14.49 7.69 -1.41
N ASP A 107 -14.22 6.98 -0.34
CA ASP A 107 -13.05 7.11 0.49
C ASP A 107 -11.80 7.44 -0.37
N VAL A 108 -10.95 8.35 0.11
CA VAL A 108 -9.72 8.75 -0.59
C VAL A 108 -8.84 7.53 -0.89
N TYR A 109 -8.83 6.54 0.00
CA TYR A 109 -8.13 5.28 -0.19
C TYR A 109 -8.66 4.52 -1.42
N GLU A 110 -9.98 4.33 -1.53
CA GLU A 110 -10.60 3.64 -2.67
C GLU A 110 -10.38 4.39 -3.99
N HIS A 111 -10.44 5.73 -3.95
CA HIS A 111 -10.08 6.55 -5.09
C HIS A 111 -8.63 6.33 -5.51
N THR A 112 -7.70 6.35 -4.56
CA THR A 112 -6.28 6.14 -4.82
C THR A 112 -6.02 4.78 -5.46
N LEU A 113 -6.62 3.71 -4.94
CA LEU A 113 -6.50 2.37 -5.53
C LEU A 113 -7.01 2.33 -6.97
N THR A 114 -8.15 2.97 -7.24
CA THR A 114 -8.71 3.06 -8.60
C THR A 114 -7.76 3.81 -9.54
N VAL A 115 -7.16 4.92 -9.10
CA VAL A 115 -6.20 5.68 -9.91
C VAL A 115 -4.94 4.84 -10.18
N VAL A 116 -4.44 4.14 -9.17
CA VAL A 116 -3.28 3.24 -9.32
C VAL A 116 -3.55 2.18 -10.39
N ASP A 117 -4.72 1.54 -10.40
CA ASP A 117 -5.05 0.50 -11.39
C ASP A 117 -5.12 1.06 -12.82
N ASN A 118 -5.59 2.29 -12.99
CA ASN A 118 -5.88 2.88 -14.31
C ASN A 118 -4.67 3.57 -14.98
N VAL A 119 -3.55 3.81 -14.27
CA VAL A 119 -2.36 4.39 -14.90
C VAL A 119 -1.49 3.31 -15.54
N THR A 120 -0.72 3.69 -16.57
CA THR A 120 0.26 2.82 -17.21
C THR A 120 1.18 2.15 -16.17
N PRO A 121 1.46 0.83 -16.27
CA PRO A 121 2.21 0.08 -15.27
C PRO A 121 3.73 0.35 -15.31
N THR A 122 4.12 1.60 -15.22
CA THR A 122 5.50 2.03 -14.98
C THR A 122 5.64 2.49 -13.54
N LEU A 123 6.78 2.21 -12.92
CA LEU A 123 7.00 2.50 -11.51
C LEU A 123 6.74 3.98 -11.17
N ILE A 124 7.24 4.91 -12.00
CA ILE A 124 7.09 6.35 -11.77
C ILE A 124 5.60 6.75 -11.78
N ARG A 125 4.82 6.28 -12.76
CA ARG A 125 3.39 6.60 -12.84
C ARG A 125 2.60 5.97 -11.70
N ARG A 126 2.91 4.73 -11.33
CA ARG A 126 2.27 4.02 -10.21
C ARG A 126 2.58 4.69 -8.86
N LEU A 127 3.81 5.13 -8.65
CA LEU A 127 4.18 5.91 -7.46
C LEU A 127 3.47 7.27 -7.45
N GLY A 128 3.41 7.97 -8.58
CA GLY A 128 2.66 9.21 -8.72
C GLY A 128 1.18 9.02 -8.38
N ALA A 129 0.56 7.95 -8.91
CA ALA A 129 -0.83 7.60 -8.61
C ALA A 129 -1.04 7.22 -7.13
N LEU A 130 -0.10 6.50 -6.51
CA LEU A 130 -0.20 6.13 -5.09
C LEU A 130 -0.13 7.34 -4.16
N PHE A 131 0.66 8.34 -4.51
CA PHE A 131 0.94 9.49 -3.63
C PHE A 131 0.23 10.79 -4.01
N HIS A 132 -0.56 10.83 -5.10
CA HIS A 132 -1.17 12.08 -5.56
C HIS A 132 -2.07 12.76 -4.51
N ASP A 133 -2.74 11.98 -3.68
CA ASP A 133 -3.66 12.43 -2.65
C ASP A 133 -3.17 12.15 -1.21
N ILE A 134 -1.89 11.78 -1.03
CA ILE A 134 -1.33 11.32 0.25
C ILE A 134 -1.48 12.33 1.39
N ALA A 135 -1.57 13.63 1.09
CA ALA A 135 -1.70 14.68 2.08
C ALA A 135 -3.15 15.12 2.37
N LYS A 136 -4.15 14.54 1.71
CA LYS A 136 -5.55 14.92 1.99
C LYS A 136 -5.94 14.77 3.46
N PRO A 137 -5.55 13.70 4.19
CA PRO A 137 -5.83 13.61 5.62
C PRO A 137 -5.27 14.78 6.42
N ASN A 138 -4.06 15.22 6.09
CA ASN A 138 -3.34 16.30 6.81
C ASN A 138 -3.81 17.70 6.44
N THR A 139 -4.56 17.86 5.34
CA THR A 139 -5.02 19.14 4.80
C THR A 139 -6.54 19.27 4.79
N LYS A 140 -7.25 18.28 5.36
CA LYS A 140 -8.71 18.31 5.50
C LYS A 140 -9.13 19.49 6.38
N GLY A 141 -10.00 20.33 5.87
CA GLY A 141 -10.63 21.44 6.60
C GLY A 141 -12.12 21.51 6.28
N ILE A 142 -12.86 22.23 7.13
CA ILE A 142 -14.29 22.48 6.93
C ILE A 142 -14.49 24.00 6.96
N GLU A 143 -15.08 24.54 5.91
CA GLU A 143 -15.43 25.96 5.80
C GLU A 143 -16.86 26.08 5.24
N ASN A 144 -17.71 26.81 5.93
CA ASN A 144 -19.13 26.97 5.58
C ASN A 144 -19.87 25.62 5.35
N GLY A 145 -19.55 24.60 6.17
CA GLY A 145 -20.14 23.27 6.08
C GLY A 145 -19.62 22.42 4.91
N LYS A 146 -18.64 22.91 4.14
CA LYS A 146 -18.02 22.19 3.03
C LYS A 146 -16.61 21.72 3.38
N VAL A 147 -16.30 20.47 3.04
CA VAL A 147 -14.97 19.90 3.20
C VAL A 147 -14.05 20.41 2.08
N HIS A 148 -12.82 20.77 2.43
CA HIS A 148 -11.78 21.15 1.48
C HIS A 148 -10.43 20.53 1.87
N PHE A 149 -9.50 20.49 0.91
CA PHE A 149 -8.14 19.95 1.05
C PHE A 149 -7.12 20.96 0.50
N ARG A 150 -7.12 22.18 1.03
CA ARG A 150 -6.27 23.28 0.51
C ARG A 150 -4.80 22.93 0.63
N HIS A 151 -4.06 23.16 -0.46
CA HIS A 151 -2.61 22.93 -0.54
C HIS A 151 -2.16 21.47 -0.39
N HIS A 152 -3.09 20.49 -0.55
CA HIS A 152 -2.72 19.06 -0.44
C HIS A 152 -1.63 18.66 -1.44
N GLU A 153 -1.58 19.29 -2.62
CA GLU A 153 -0.55 19.04 -3.64
C GLU A 153 0.85 19.45 -3.18
N VAL A 154 0.98 20.62 -2.52
CA VAL A 154 2.26 21.12 -2.01
C VAL A 154 2.72 20.31 -0.80
N VAL A 155 1.81 20.03 0.13
CA VAL A 155 2.08 19.19 1.30
C VAL A 155 2.38 17.76 0.85
N GLY A 156 1.61 17.24 -0.11
CA GLY A 156 1.78 15.91 -0.69
C GLY A 156 3.14 15.73 -1.36
N ALA A 157 3.60 16.74 -2.12
CA ALA A 157 4.94 16.69 -2.72
C ALA A 157 6.06 16.57 -1.66
N LYS A 158 5.93 17.30 -0.54
CA LYS A 158 6.90 17.22 0.58
C LYS A 158 6.83 15.86 1.28
N MET A 159 5.62 15.34 1.52
CA MET A 159 5.43 14.02 2.14
C MET A 159 5.98 12.92 1.24
N THR A 160 5.64 12.92 -0.05
CA THR A 160 6.13 11.97 -1.05
C THR A 160 7.64 11.93 -1.09
N LYS A 161 8.29 13.11 -1.11
CA LYS A 161 9.75 13.20 -1.08
C LYS A 161 10.35 12.50 0.14
N LYS A 162 9.78 12.73 1.35
CA LYS A 162 10.23 12.08 2.59
C LYS A 162 10.03 10.57 2.55
N ILE A 163 8.87 10.10 2.06
CA ILE A 163 8.53 8.68 1.93
C ILE A 163 9.52 8.00 0.98
N LEU A 164 9.74 8.57 -0.20
CA LEU A 164 10.68 8.01 -1.18
C LEU A 164 12.12 7.96 -0.66
N GLN A 165 12.55 8.97 0.09
CA GLN A 165 13.86 8.97 0.75
C GLN A 165 13.94 7.88 1.84
N LYS A 166 12.90 7.72 2.69
CA LYS A 166 12.82 6.66 3.69
C LYS A 166 12.89 5.28 3.05
N LEU A 167 12.23 5.09 1.93
CA LEU A 167 12.24 3.84 1.16
C LEU A 167 13.46 3.69 0.26
N LYS A 168 14.41 4.62 0.31
CA LYS A 168 15.66 4.61 -0.46
C LYS A 168 15.46 4.50 -1.97
N TYR A 169 14.44 5.16 -2.51
CA TYR A 169 14.35 5.40 -3.93
C TYR A 169 15.38 6.45 -4.36
N ASP A 170 16.01 6.22 -5.50
CA ASP A 170 17.02 7.15 -6.04
C ASP A 170 16.39 8.52 -6.36
N LYS A 171 17.18 9.57 -6.15
CA LYS A 171 16.86 10.91 -6.63
C LYS A 171 17.09 10.94 -8.15
N LYS A 172 16.09 10.66 -8.93
CA LYS A 172 16.10 10.96 -10.37
C LYS A 172 15.06 12.01 -10.68
#